data_b1e4d6f82f23722ab977879721fb2c19
#
_entry.id   b1e4d6f82f23722ab977879721fb2c19
#
_cell.length_a   1.000
_cell.length_b   1.000
_cell.length_c   1.000
_cell.angle_alpha   90.00
_cell.angle_beta   90.00
_cell.angle_gamma   90.00
#
_symmetry.space_group_name_H-M   'P 1'
#
loop_
_entity.id
_entity.type
_entity.pdbx_description
1 polymer ?
#
loop_
_entity_poly.entity_id
_entity_poly.type
_entity_poly.pdbx_seq_one_letter_code
_entity_poly.pdbx_strand_id
1 'polypeptide(L)'
;MWPALLDVELPFPVESAVCVYGAPRAADGGVAVVAAALRQGDLAAFGEACRAAGFDPTHCDAEALALWAGQVAEAPPARADVSRVLVWLGADHATIVRGRGADFGAVHVLRASPLAGDGPAFLAAWTARAGRILAAQRAEAGAAEMDVWWAGPGAEDEALVARLRQALPAEFAVRHEIHRQPASFLARALARRAADGSGANFRGGEDTHPAVRRARQRAERRAWLGVAAAALVVLALNAGERGLRRQRLDEAQRRLAETAEAIAGEPVPHGQESLLVERALPRRDEETRPFRDALDPDGLEGRLAQVLAEATTLGVEMTKLGLSPVAISVQGSAPSIQVVEAFAERLRGQGWSVQSETPGMAPDGRPQFILKGMAGHEG
;
A
#
# COMPACT_ATOMS: atom_id res chain seq x y z
N MET A 1 14.69 -11.47 -19.44
CA MET A 1 15.14 -12.62 -18.62
C MET A 1 14.11 -13.77 -18.61
N TRP A 2 12.83 -13.57 -18.33
CA TRP A 2 11.80 -14.62 -18.32
C TRP A 2 11.61 -15.36 -19.65
N PRO A 3 11.59 -14.70 -20.83
CA PRO A 3 11.45 -15.42 -22.10
C PRO A 3 12.51 -16.49 -22.34
N ALA A 4 13.78 -16.22 -21.99
CA ALA A 4 14.86 -17.18 -22.16
C ALA A 4 14.72 -18.42 -21.26
N LEU A 5 14.08 -18.31 -20.12
CA LEU A 5 13.78 -19.47 -19.25
C LEU A 5 12.62 -20.31 -19.80
N LEU A 6 11.65 -19.65 -20.46
CA LEU A 6 10.53 -20.35 -21.07
C LEU A 6 10.93 -21.09 -22.35
N ASP A 7 11.94 -20.64 -23.08
CA ASP A 7 12.36 -21.25 -24.34
C ASP A 7 12.76 -22.72 -24.17
N VAL A 8 13.32 -23.07 -23.01
CA VAL A 8 13.69 -24.46 -22.66
C VAL A 8 12.46 -25.33 -22.38
N GLU A 9 11.39 -24.75 -21.87
CA GLU A 9 10.18 -25.48 -21.45
C GLU A 9 9.11 -25.55 -22.55
N LEU A 10 9.17 -24.66 -23.54
CA LEU A 10 8.18 -24.59 -24.61
C LEU A 10 8.45 -25.61 -25.71
N PRO A 11 7.43 -26.26 -26.25
CA PRO A 11 7.56 -27.18 -27.38
C PRO A 11 7.65 -26.43 -28.74
N PHE A 12 7.87 -25.14 -28.73
CA PHE A 12 8.01 -24.25 -29.89
C PHE A 12 8.88 -23.03 -29.56
N PRO A 13 9.48 -22.35 -30.53
CA PRO A 13 10.34 -21.20 -30.29
C PRO A 13 9.60 -20.07 -29.57
N VAL A 14 10.23 -19.48 -28.58
CA VAL A 14 9.63 -18.41 -27.73
C VAL A 14 9.29 -17.15 -28.54
N GLU A 15 10.02 -16.92 -29.65
CA GLU A 15 9.77 -15.80 -30.58
C GLU A 15 8.41 -15.90 -31.28
N SER A 16 7.90 -17.14 -31.42
CA SER A 16 6.56 -17.39 -31.99
C SER A 16 5.46 -17.46 -30.95
N ALA A 17 5.79 -17.19 -29.68
CA ALA A 17 4.88 -17.28 -28.55
C ALA A 17 4.40 -15.90 -28.11
N VAL A 18 3.13 -15.83 -27.72
CA VAL A 18 2.61 -14.77 -26.84
C VAL A 18 2.66 -15.31 -25.43
N CYS A 19 3.48 -14.70 -24.58
CA CYS A 19 3.67 -15.13 -23.20
C CYS A 19 2.99 -14.14 -22.25
N VAL A 20 2.31 -14.66 -21.25
CA VAL A 20 1.72 -13.90 -20.15
C VAL A 20 2.23 -14.45 -18.83
N TYR A 21 2.45 -13.57 -17.88
CA TYR A 21 3.05 -13.89 -16.61
C TYR A 21 2.11 -13.50 -15.47
N GLY A 22 1.94 -14.39 -14.51
CA GLY A 22 1.30 -14.09 -13.25
C GLY A 22 2.18 -13.22 -12.35
N ALA A 23 1.63 -12.77 -11.22
CA ALA A 23 2.41 -12.04 -10.24
C ALA A 23 3.53 -12.93 -9.68
N PRO A 24 4.76 -12.39 -9.56
CA PRO A 24 5.85 -13.10 -8.94
C PRO A 24 5.58 -13.33 -7.45
N ARG A 25 5.95 -14.51 -6.95
CA ARG A 25 5.78 -14.91 -5.55
C ARG A 25 7.11 -15.37 -4.98
N ALA A 26 7.31 -15.13 -3.70
CA ALA A 26 8.45 -15.68 -2.99
C ALA A 26 8.33 -17.21 -2.92
N ALA A 27 9.41 -17.91 -3.24
CA ALA A 27 9.54 -19.36 -3.11
C ALA A 27 10.86 -19.70 -2.45
N ASP A 28 11.01 -20.93 -1.96
CA ASP A 28 12.23 -21.38 -1.31
C ASP A 28 13.44 -21.22 -2.24
N GLY A 29 14.31 -20.27 -1.91
CA GLY A 29 15.53 -19.96 -2.66
C GLY A 29 15.36 -19.06 -3.88
N GLY A 30 14.17 -18.45 -4.11
CA GLY A 30 13.99 -17.58 -5.27
C GLY A 30 12.60 -16.99 -5.43
N VAL A 31 12.23 -16.76 -6.68
CA VAL A 31 10.93 -16.22 -7.09
C VAL A 31 10.27 -17.18 -8.07
N ALA A 32 9.07 -17.65 -7.72
CA ALA A 32 8.23 -18.43 -8.62
C ALA A 32 7.27 -17.53 -9.40
N VAL A 33 7.11 -17.81 -10.67
CA VAL A 33 6.16 -17.13 -11.56
C VAL A 33 5.41 -18.17 -12.35
N VAL A 34 4.08 -18.04 -12.38
CA VAL A 34 3.26 -18.83 -13.29
C VAL A 34 3.25 -18.12 -14.63
N ALA A 35 3.70 -18.81 -15.66
CA ALA A 35 3.67 -18.32 -17.03
C ALA A 35 2.74 -19.17 -17.88
N ALA A 36 2.05 -18.55 -18.82
CA ALA A 36 1.30 -19.23 -19.85
C ALA A 36 1.77 -18.71 -21.21
N ALA A 37 1.92 -19.61 -22.16
CA ALA A 37 2.35 -19.30 -23.51
C ALA A 37 1.38 -19.89 -24.54
N LEU A 38 1.13 -19.14 -25.60
CA LEU A 38 0.29 -19.53 -26.72
C LEU A 38 1.02 -19.15 -28.02
N ARG A 39 0.95 -19.99 -29.03
CA ARG A 39 1.49 -19.63 -30.35
C ARG A 39 0.73 -18.43 -30.92
N GLN A 40 1.47 -17.48 -31.45
CA GLN A 40 0.87 -16.28 -32.06
C GLN A 40 -0.12 -16.63 -33.20
N GLY A 41 0.23 -17.65 -34.00
CA GLY A 41 -0.69 -18.15 -35.06
C GLY A 41 -2.01 -18.71 -34.52
N ASP A 42 -1.96 -19.44 -33.39
CA ASP A 42 -3.17 -20.00 -32.77
C ASP A 42 -4.04 -18.89 -32.18
N LEU A 43 -3.42 -17.88 -31.56
CA LEU A 43 -4.13 -16.69 -31.06
C LEU A 43 -4.82 -15.92 -32.19
N ALA A 44 -4.11 -15.72 -33.31
CA ALA A 44 -4.64 -15.04 -34.50
C ALA A 44 -5.84 -15.81 -35.09
N ALA A 45 -5.70 -17.13 -35.26
CA ALA A 45 -6.77 -18.01 -35.77
C ALA A 45 -8.01 -17.99 -34.83
N PHE A 46 -7.79 -18.04 -33.52
CA PHE A 46 -8.87 -17.91 -32.54
C PHE A 46 -9.57 -16.56 -32.65
N GLY A 47 -8.80 -15.48 -32.75
CA GLY A 47 -9.36 -14.12 -32.91
C GLY A 47 -10.17 -13.96 -34.21
N GLU A 48 -9.73 -14.58 -35.30
CA GLU A 48 -10.47 -14.61 -36.57
C GLU A 48 -11.77 -15.39 -36.46
N ALA A 49 -11.73 -16.56 -35.85
CA ALA A 49 -12.93 -17.37 -35.60
C ALA A 49 -13.96 -16.62 -34.75
N CYS A 50 -13.52 -15.93 -33.70
CA CYS A 50 -14.38 -15.09 -32.89
C CYS A 50 -15.03 -13.95 -33.72
N ARG A 51 -14.26 -13.25 -34.53
CA ARG A 51 -14.79 -12.18 -35.40
C ARG A 51 -15.76 -12.71 -36.44
N ALA A 52 -15.48 -13.86 -37.01
CA ALA A 52 -16.40 -14.53 -37.94
C ALA A 52 -17.71 -14.91 -37.28
N ALA A 53 -17.68 -15.23 -35.97
CA ALA A 53 -18.85 -15.48 -35.16
C ALA A 53 -19.57 -14.19 -34.65
N GLY A 54 -19.08 -13.02 -35.04
CA GLY A 54 -19.72 -11.73 -34.77
C GLY A 54 -19.30 -11.08 -33.43
N PHE A 55 -18.27 -11.57 -32.76
CA PHE A 55 -17.75 -10.94 -31.56
C PHE A 55 -16.22 -10.81 -31.59
N ASP A 56 -15.69 -9.77 -30.94
CA ASP A 56 -14.25 -9.55 -30.79
C ASP A 56 -13.91 -9.48 -29.27
N PRO A 57 -13.32 -10.53 -28.70
CA PRO A 57 -13.07 -10.59 -27.27
C PRO A 57 -12.03 -9.56 -26.85
N THR A 58 -12.28 -8.79 -25.81
CA THR A 58 -11.31 -7.83 -25.24
C THR A 58 -10.21 -8.50 -24.43
N HIS A 59 -10.50 -9.71 -23.90
CA HIS A 59 -9.61 -10.53 -23.09
C HIS A 59 -9.56 -11.96 -23.63
N CYS A 60 -8.36 -12.51 -23.67
CA CYS A 60 -8.12 -13.91 -23.97
C CYS A 60 -7.20 -14.45 -22.87
N ASP A 61 -7.74 -15.29 -22.00
CA ASP A 61 -7.05 -15.81 -20.81
C ASP A 61 -6.79 -17.31 -20.94
N ALA A 62 -5.84 -17.83 -20.18
CA ALA A 62 -5.58 -19.26 -20.08
C ALA A 62 -6.68 -19.95 -19.26
N GLU A 63 -7.35 -20.93 -19.85
CA GLU A 63 -8.43 -21.70 -19.20
C GLU A 63 -8.04 -22.20 -17.81
N ALA A 64 -6.90 -22.85 -17.69
CA ALA A 64 -6.44 -23.42 -16.42
C ALA A 64 -6.27 -22.36 -15.32
N LEU A 65 -5.76 -21.19 -15.67
CA LEU A 65 -5.58 -20.08 -14.73
C LEU A 65 -6.93 -19.47 -14.33
N ALA A 66 -7.87 -19.39 -15.28
CA ALA A 66 -9.23 -18.94 -14.99
C ALA A 66 -9.96 -19.92 -14.08
N LEU A 67 -9.89 -21.22 -14.38
CA LEU A 67 -10.47 -22.29 -13.56
C LEU A 67 -9.93 -22.25 -12.13
N TRP A 68 -8.60 -22.08 -11.96
CA TRP A 68 -8.01 -22.02 -10.63
C TRP A 68 -8.44 -20.77 -9.87
N ALA A 69 -8.44 -19.61 -10.50
CA ALA A 69 -8.91 -18.38 -9.88
C ALA A 69 -10.39 -18.46 -9.46
N GLY A 70 -11.22 -19.08 -10.30
CA GLY A 70 -12.61 -19.37 -9.95
C GLY A 70 -12.73 -20.27 -8.73
N GLN A 71 -11.93 -21.32 -8.66
CA GLN A 71 -11.87 -22.27 -7.53
C GLN A 71 -11.48 -21.55 -6.23
N VAL A 72 -10.47 -20.70 -6.27
CA VAL A 72 -10.02 -19.93 -5.11
C VAL A 72 -11.11 -18.95 -4.62
N ALA A 73 -11.84 -18.35 -5.56
CA ALA A 73 -12.85 -17.35 -5.24
C ALA A 73 -14.19 -17.93 -4.76
N GLU A 74 -14.60 -19.12 -5.24
CA GLU A 74 -15.91 -19.70 -4.96
C GLU A 74 -15.88 -20.82 -3.92
N ALA A 75 -14.75 -21.49 -3.75
CA ALA A 75 -14.63 -22.52 -2.73
C ALA A 75 -14.36 -21.93 -1.33
N PRO A 76 -14.85 -22.57 -0.27
CA PRO A 76 -14.55 -22.15 1.09
C PRO A 76 -13.02 -22.17 1.33
N PRO A 77 -12.51 -21.40 2.30
CA PRO A 77 -11.09 -21.39 2.61
C PRO A 77 -10.56 -22.81 2.83
N ALA A 78 -9.48 -23.17 2.14
CA ALA A 78 -8.84 -24.46 2.35
C ALA A 78 -8.07 -24.47 3.66
N ARG A 79 -7.98 -25.63 4.29
CA ARG A 79 -6.95 -25.89 5.29
C ARG A 79 -5.59 -25.81 4.60
N ALA A 80 -4.59 -25.24 5.26
CA ALA A 80 -3.27 -24.99 4.66
C ALA A 80 -2.55 -26.28 4.22
N ASP A 81 -2.90 -27.41 4.82
CA ASP A 81 -2.32 -28.72 4.58
C ASP A 81 -3.03 -29.52 3.47
N VAL A 82 -4.20 -29.06 3.01
CA VAL A 82 -5.01 -29.75 2.00
C VAL A 82 -4.73 -29.20 0.61
N SER A 83 -4.40 -30.11 -0.32
CA SER A 83 -4.30 -29.80 -1.74
C SER A 83 -5.69 -29.84 -2.38
N ARG A 84 -6.00 -28.86 -3.22
CA ARG A 84 -7.25 -28.83 -3.98
C ARG A 84 -7.02 -29.22 -5.42
N VAL A 85 -7.97 -29.96 -5.96
CA VAL A 85 -8.02 -30.30 -7.37
C VAL A 85 -9.38 -29.89 -7.91
N LEU A 86 -9.39 -29.16 -9.01
CA LEU A 86 -10.58 -28.89 -9.81
C LEU A 86 -10.53 -29.74 -11.07
N VAL A 87 -11.56 -30.52 -11.29
CA VAL A 87 -11.79 -31.29 -12.52
C VAL A 87 -12.88 -30.60 -13.33
N TRP A 88 -12.48 -29.94 -14.40
CA TRP A 88 -13.37 -29.32 -15.37
C TRP A 88 -13.74 -30.36 -16.43
N LEU A 89 -15.05 -30.64 -16.57
CA LEU A 89 -15.61 -31.56 -17.54
C LEU A 89 -16.26 -30.76 -18.68
N GLY A 90 -15.46 -30.38 -19.67
CA GLY A 90 -15.92 -29.69 -20.88
C GLY A 90 -16.62 -30.63 -21.87
N ALA A 91 -17.12 -30.10 -22.99
CA ALA A 91 -17.77 -30.90 -24.01
C ALA A 91 -16.81 -31.81 -24.79
N ASP A 92 -15.63 -31.31 -25.11
CA ASP A 92 -14.62 -31.96 -25.95
C ASP A 92 -13.35 -32.39 -25.20
N HIS A 93 -13.06 -31.76 -24.08
CA HIS A 93 -11.87 -32.03 -23.26
C HIS A 93 -12.20 -31.91 -21.78
N ALA A 94 -11.31 -32.41 -20.94
CA ALA A 94 -11.36 -32.16 -19.51
C ALA A 94 -10.03 -31.59 -19.03
N THR A 95 -10.09 -30.64 -18.09
CA THR A 95 -8.93 -30.01 -17.50
C THR A 95 -8.87 -30.28 -16.00
N ILE A 96 -7.76 -30.82 -15.54
CA ILE A 96 -7.48 -31.09 -14.12
C ILE A 96 -6.47 -30.05 -13.66
N VAL A 97 -6.88 -29.21 -12.70
CA VAL A 97 -6.05 -28.16 -12.13
C VAL A 97 -5.84 -28.43 -10.65
N ARG A 98 -4.62 -28.33 -10.18
CA ARG A 98 -4.26 -28.50 -8.77
C ARG A 98 -3.59 -27.24 -8.23
N GLY A 99 -3.81 -26.99 -6.93
CA GLY A 99 -3.11 -25.96 -6.22
C GLY A 99 -3.30 -26.06 -4.70
N ARG A 100 -2.72 -25.14 -3.96
CA ARG A 100 -2.82 -25.05 -2.51
C ARG A 100 -3.11 -23.60 -2.11
N GLY A 101 -4.19 -23.40 -1.34
CA GLY A 101 -4.63 -22.03 -1.02
C GLY A 101 -4.94 -21.23 -2.29
N ALA A 102 -4.22 -20.13 -2.52
CA ALA A 102 -4.30 -19.35 -3.74
C ALA A 102 -3.27 -19.77 -4.82
N ASP A 103 -2.34 -20.66 -4.47
CA ASP A 103 -1.23 -21.03 -5.34
C ASP A 103 -1.64 -22.06 -6.38
N PHE A 104 -1.45 -21.70 -7.66
CA PHE A 104 -1.56 -22.61 -8.78
C PHE A 104 -0.36 -23.55 -8.78
N GLY A 105 -0.60 -24.85 -8.85
CA GLY A 105 0.44 -25.86 -8.79
C GLY A 105 0.69 -26.59 -10.10
N ALA A 106 -0.35 -27.21 -10.66
CA ALA A 106 -0.20 -28.01 -11.87
C ALA A 106 -1.49 -28.03 -12.70
N VAL A 107 -1.36 -28.31 -13.99
CA VAL A 107 -2.49 -28.51 -14.89
C VAL A 107 -2.22 -29.70 -15.81
N HIS A 108 -3.27 -30.47 -16.04
CA HIS A 108 -3.31 -31.54 -17.05
C HIS A 108 -4.56 -31.44 -17.89
N VAL A 109 -4.42 -31.49 -19.19
CA VAL A 109 -5.54 -31.50 -20.14
C VAL A 109 -5.71 -32.88 -20.72
N LEU A 110 -6.89 -33.45 -20.55
CA LEU A 110 -7.32 -34.65 -21.19
C LEU A 110 -8.07 -34.29 -22.46
N ARG A 111 -7.50 -34.62 -23.61
CA ARG A 111 -8.01 -34.25 -24.94
C ARG A 111 -9.38 -34.85 -25.29
N ALA A 112 -9.87 -35.78 -24.47
CA ALA A 112 -11.20 -36.34 -24.60
C ALA A 112 -11.99 -36.04 -23.31
N SER A 113 -13.20 -35.54 -23.47
CA SER A 113 -14.14 -35.39 -22.37
C SER A 113 -14.86 -36.72 -22.09
N PRO A 114 -15.25 -36.99 -20.84
CA PRO A 114 -16.14 -38.12 -20.57
C PRO A 114 -17.52 -37.97 -21.23
N LEU A 115 -17.88 -36.75 -21.70
CA LEU A 115 -19.08 -36.47 -22.48
C LEU A 115 -18.94 -36.84 -23.96
N ALA A 116 -17.72 -37.01 -24.48
CA ALA A 116 -17.47 -37.30 -25.89
C ALA A 116 -17.72 -38.79 -26.27
N GLY A 117 -17.99 -39.63 -25.30
CA GLY A 117 -18.24 -41.04 -25.54
C GLY A 117 -19.08 -41.66 -24.41
N ASP A 118 -19.99 -42.51 -24.79
CA ASP A 118 -21.04 -43.09 -23.93
C ASP A 118 -20.77 -44.57 -23.54
N GLY A 119 -19.74 -45.17 -24.11
CA GLY A 119 -19.41 -46.57 -23.85
C GLY A 119 -18.75 -46.77 -22.49
N PRO A 120 -19.13 -47.87 -21.74
CA PRO A 120 -18.51 -48.15 -20.45
C PRO A 120 -17.01 -48.38 -20.53
N ALA A 121 -16.48 -48.89 -21.63
CA ALA A 121 -15.05 -49.07 -21.87
C ALA A 121 -14.31 -47.71 -22.03
N PHE A 122 -14.92 -46.74 -22.72
CA PHE A 122 -14.38 -45.40 -22.86
C PHE A 122 -14.31 -44.73 -21.50
N LEU A 123 -15.39 -44.77 -20.72
CA LEU A 123 -15.47 -44.17 -19.39
C LEU A 123 -14.44 -44.80 -18.45
N ALA A 124 -14.26 -46.12 -18.48
CA ALA A 124 -13.26 -46.83 -17.68
C ALA A 124 -11.83 -46.41 -18.05
N ALA A 125 -11.53 -46.33 -19.35
CA ALA A 125 -10.22 -45.87 -19.82
C ALA A 125 -9.93 -44.40 -19.45
N TRP A 126 -10.93 -43.51 -19.59
CA TRP A 126 -10.84 -42.12 -19.20
C TRP A 126 -10.57 -41.98 -17.70
N THR A 127 -11.35 -42.69 -16.86
CA THR A 127 -11.22 -42.67 -15.42
C THR A 127 -9.87 -43.21 -14.93
N ALA A 128 -9.41 -44.31 -15.53
CA ALA A 128 -8.10 -44.88 -15.24
C ALA A 128 -6.97 -43.86 -15.56
N ARG A 129 -7.12 -43.08 -16.63
CA ARG A 129 -6.16 -42.03 -16.99
C ARG A 129 -6.22 -40.83 -16.02
N ALA A 130 -7.43 -40.36 -15.70
CA ALA A 130 -7.64 -39.30 -14.72
C ALA A 130 -7.11 -39.71 -13.34
N GLY A 131 -7.36 -40.94 -12.91
CA GLY A 131 -6.84 -41.49 -11.67
C GLY A 131 -5.30 -41.50 -11.60
N ARG A 132 -4.61 -41.89 -12.69
CA ARG A 132 -3.16 -41.84 -12.73
C ARG A 132 -2.62 -40.41 -12.61
N ILE A 133 -3.28 -39.41 -13.26
CA ILE A 133 -2.93 -38.01 -13.15
C ILE A 133 -3.10 -37.52 -11.71
N LEU A 134 -4.22 -37.82 -11.10
CA LEU A 134 -4.48 -37.44 -9.72
C LEU A 134 -3.49 -38.08 -8.74
N ALA A 135 -3.12 -39.36 -8.98
CA ALA A 135 -2.09 -40.04 -8.19
C ALA A 135 -0.73 -39.34 -8.29
N ALA A 136 -0.30 -39.01 -9.48
CA ALA A 136 0.94 -38.30 -9.72
C ALA A 136 0.92 -36.91 -9.04
N GLN A 137 -0.17 -36.17 -9.20
CA GLN A 137 -0.32 -34.86 -8.57
C GLN A 137 -0.32 -34.92 -7.03
N ARG A 138 -0.91 -35.97 -6.45
CA ARG A 138 -0.88 -36.20 -5.00
C ARG A 138 0.55 -36.46 -4.51
N ALA A 139 1.28 -37.33 -5.21
CA ALA A 139 2.65 -37.65 -4.89
C ALA A 139 3.56 -36.40 -4.96
N GLU A 140 3.45 -35.62 -6.02
CA GLU A 140 4.19 -34.38 -6.19
C GLU A 140 3.86 -33.32 -5.11
N ALA A 141 2.60 -33.28 -4.66
CA ALA A 141 2.17 -32.35 -3.64
C ALA A 141 2.64 -32.72 -2.22
N GLY A 142 3.10 -33.96 -2.01
CA GLY A 142 3.35 -34.51 -0.67
C GLY A 142 2.11 -34.44 0.23
N ALA A 143 0.90 -34.38 -0.37
CA ALA A 143 -0.34 -34.15 0.34
C ALA A 143 -0.92 -35.49 0.86
N ALA A 144 -1.23 -35.53 2.15
CA ALA A 144 -1.97 -36.65 2.73
C ALA A 144 -3.42 -36.64 2.25
N GLU A 145 -4.00 -35.47 2.05
CA GLU A 145 -5.41 -35.27 1.73
C GLU A 145 -5.58 -34.36 0.51
N MET A 146 -6.61 -34.66 -0.31
CA MET A 146 -6.99 -33.83 -1.48
C MET A 146 -8.50 -33.60 -1.49
N ASP A 147 -8.91 -32.34 -1.69
CA ASP A 147 -10.29 -31.98 -1.99
C ASP A 147 -10.48 -31.91 -3.50
N VAL A 148 -11.40 -32.70 -4.02
CA VAL A 148 -11.71 -32.76 -5.46
C VAL A 148 -13.03 -32.04 -5.74
N TRP A 149 -12.94 -31.04 -6.60
CA TRP A 149 -14.06 -30.21 -7.03
C TRP A 149 -14.40 -30.50 -8.49
N TRP A 150 -15.69 -30.57 -8.79
CA TRP A 150 -16.19 -30.87 -10.13
C TRP A 150 -16.89 -29.64 -10.69
N ALA A 151 -16.56 -29.28 -11.91
CA ALA A 151 -17.13 -28.15 -12.65
C ALA A 151 -17.23 -28.50 -14.15
N GLY A 152 -17.88 -27.62 -14.90
CA GLY A 152 -18.09 -27.80 -16.34
C GLY A 152 -19.45 -28.41 -16.66
N PRO A 153 -19.83 -28.40 -17.94
CA PRO A 153 -21.12 -28.97 -18.39
C PRO A 153 -21.34 -30.44 -17.98
N GLY A 154 -20.27 -31.22 -17.98
CA GLY A 154 -20.36 -32.63 -17.55
C GLY A 154 -20.59 -32.84 -16.07
N ALA A 155 -20.36 -31.85 -15.25
CA ALA A 155 -20.61 -31.92 -13.82
C ALA A 155 -22.09 -31.65 -13.45
N GLU A 156 -22.94 -31.25 -14.40
CA GLU A 156 -24.39 -31.17 -14.23
C GLU A 156 -25.03 -32.58 -14.19
N ASP A 157 -24.39 -33.57 -14.81
CA ASP A 157 -24.80 -34.97 -14.71
C ASP A 157 -24.21 -35.57 -13.42
N GLU A 158 -24.98 -35.52 -12.34
CA GLU A 158 -24.61 -36.09 -11.05
C GLU A 158 -24.35 -37.61 -11.13
N ALA A 159 -25.03 -38.31 -12.03
CA ALA A 159 -24.82 -39.75 -12.23
C ALA A 159 -23.45 -40.01 -12.89
N LEU A 160 -23.04 -39.18 -13.83
CA LEU A 160 -21.69 -39.24 -14.41
C LEU A 160 -20.64 -38.97 -13.32
N VAL A 161 -20.80 -37.88 -12.55
CA VAL A 161 -19.86 -37.54 -11.47
C VAL A 161 -19.79 -38.67 -10.43
N ALA A 162 -20.95 -39.27 -10.04
CA ALA A 162 -20.96 -40.38 -9.12
C ALA A 162 -20.19 -41.61 -9.66
N ARG A 163 -20.36 -41.94 -10.94
CA ARG A 163 -19.61 -43.03 -11.60
C ARG A 163 -18.09 -42.72 -11.64
N LEU A 164 -17.73 -41.48 -11.97
CA LEU A 164 -16.33 -41.07 -11.97
C LEU A 164 -15.70 -41.13 -10.57
N ARG A 165 -16.45 -40.73 -9.54
CA ARG A 165 -16.02 -40.82 -8.13
C ARG A 165 -15.80 -42.28 -7.69
N GLN A 166 -16.72 -43.17 -8.02
CA GLN A 166 -16.61 -44.57 -7.68
C GLN A 166 -15.44 -45.29 -8.38
N ALA A 167 -15.08 -44.82 -9.56
CA ALA A 167 -14.00 -45.41 -10.33
C ALA A 167 -12.61 -44.78 -10.01
N LEU A 168 -12.56 -43.68 -9.24
CA LEU A 168 -11.32 -43.17 -8.70
C LEU A 168 -10.88 -44.02 -7.50
N PRO A 169 -9.57 -44.26 -7.29
CA PRO A 169 -9.08 -45.00 -6.13
C PRO A 169 -9.55 -44.35 -4.82
N ALA A 170 -10.03 -45.18 -3.88
CA ALA A 170 -10.58 -44.69 -2.60
C ALA A 170 -9.57 -43.86 -1.76
N GLU A 171 -8.30 -44.08 -1.98
CA GLU A 171 -7.19 -43.34 -1.33
C GLU A 171 -7.11 -41.86 -1.74
N PHE A 172 -7.85 -41.44 -2.78
CA PHE A 172 -7.99 -40.04 -3.17
C PHE A 172 -9.12 -39.30 -2.47
N ALA A 173 -10.00 -40.05 -1.83
CA ALA A 173 -11.27 -39.55 -1.37
C ALA A 173 -11.16 -38.85 -0.04
N VAL A 174 -10.96 -37.57 -0.06
CA VAL A 174 -11.20 -36.80 1.14
C VAL A 174 -12.48 -36.03 1.02
N ARG A 175 -12.66 -35.30 -0.02
CA ARG A 175 -13.89 -34.56 -0.23
C ARG A 175 -14.17 -34.44 -1.72
N HIS A 176 -15.41 -34.71 -2.13
CA HIS A 176 -15.86 -34.50 -3.49
C HIS A 176 -17.04 -33.55 -3.49
N GLU A 177 -16.87 -32.40 -4.09
CA GLU A 177 -17.84 -31.31 -4.15
C GLU A 177 -18.14 -30.97 -5.62
N ILE A 178 -19.38 -30.62 -5.91
CA ILE A 178 -19.77 -30.08 -7.22
C ILE A 178 -20.05 -28.59 -7.04
N HIS A 179 -19.54 -27.74 -7.93
CA HIS A 179 -19.87 -26.32 -7.90
C HIS A 179 -21.38 -26.12 -8.13
N ARG A 180 -21.95 -25.10 -7.47
CA ARG A 180 -23.41 -24.81 -7.53
C ARG A 180 -23.94 -24.59 -8.93
N GLN A 181 -23.14 -24.04 -9.82
CA GLN A 181 -23.46 -23.79 -11.22
C GLN A 181 -22.30 -24.26 -12.10
N PRO A 182 -22.14 -25.57 -12.23
CA PRO A 182 -20.92 -26.12 -12.79
C PRO A 182 -20.71 -25.75 -14.26
N ALA A 183 -21.78 -25.74 -15.08
CA ALA A 183 -21.69 -25.45 -16.52
C ALA A 183 -21.16 -23.99 -16.79
N SER A 184 -21.60 -23.03 -16.00
CA SER A 184 -21.21 -21.62 -16.17
C SER A 184 -19.96 -21.22 -15.38
N PHE A 185 -19.32 -22.15 -14.69
CA PHE A 185 -18.19 -21.90 -13.81
C PHE A 185 -17.02 -21.17 -14.52
N LEU A 186 -16.56 -21.71 -15.65
CA LEU A 186 -15.48 -21.10 -16.43
C LEU A 186 -15.84 -19.70 -16.91
N ALA A 187 -17.06 -19.50 -17.42
CA ALA A 187 -17.52 -18.20 -17.89
C ALA A 187 -17.52 -17.15 -16.77
N ARG A 188 -17.98 -17.51 -15.57
CA ARG A 188 -17.93 -16.64 -14.40
C ARG A 188 -16.51 -16.33 -13.96
N ALA A 189 -15.64 -17.34 -13.96
CA ALA A 189 -14.23 -17.18 -13.60
C ALA A 189 -13.50 -16.22 -14.57
N LEU A 190 -13.71 -16.40 -15.87
CA LEU A 190 -13.18 -15.50 -16.90
C LEU A 190 -13.72 -14.07 -16.77
N ALA A 191 -15.04 -13.92 -16.56
CA ALA A 191 -15.65 -12.59 -16.40
C ALA A 191 -15.09 -11.85 -15.17
N ARG A 192 -14.92 -12.55 -14.04
CA ARG A 192 -14.31 -11.98 -12.83
C ARG A 192 -12.88 -11.53 -13.09
N ARG A 193 -12.05 -12.39 -13.66
CA ARG A 193 -10.65 -12.06 -13.96
C ARG A 193 -10.51 -10.89 -14.92
N ALA A 194 -11.38 -10.81 -15.92
CA ALA A 194 -11.41 -9.69 -16.86
C ALA A 194 -11.83 -8.37 -16.16
N ALA A 195 -12.81 -8.43 -15.24
CA ALA A 195 -13.29 -7.28 -14.49
C ALA A 195 -12.23 -6.76 -13.50
N ASP A 196 -11.54 -7.66 -12.81
CA ASP A 196 -10.51 -7.33 -11.81
C ASP A 196 -9.17 -6.95 -12.45
N GLY A 197 -9.02 -7.13 -13.77
CA GLY A 197 -7.76 -6.92 -14.48
C GLY A 197 -6.65 -7.89 -14.07
N SER A 198 -6.98 -8.96 -13.33
CA SER A 198 -6.04 -9.98 -12.83
C SER A 198 -5.76 -11.10 -13.83
N GLY A 199 -6.47 -11.10 -14.96
CA GLY A 199 -6.34 -12.12 -16.00
C GLY A 199 -5.01 -12.04 -16.75
N ALA A 200 -4.49 -13.21 -17.11
CA ALA A 200 -3.39 -13.34 -18.06
C ALA A 200 -3.94 -13.07 -19.47
N ASN A 201 -3.94 -11.82 -19.91
CA ASN A 201 -4.54 -11.46 -21.19
C ASN A 201 -3.54 -11.63 -22.34
N PHE A 202 -3.70 -12.67 -23.15
CA PHE A 202 -2.90 -12.90 -24.36
C PHE A 202 -3.10 -11.80 -25.43
N ARG A 203 -4.20 -11.05 -25.36
CA ARG A 203 -4.41 -9.86 -26.19
C ARG A 203 -3.73 -8.64 -25.58
N GLY A 204 -2.40 -8.75 -25.38
CA GLY A 204 -1.54 -7.67 -24.87
C GLY A 204 -0.68 -7.04 -25.99
N GLY A 205 0.10 -6.03 -25.66
CA GLY A 205 1.02 -5.39 -26.59
C GLY A 205 0.35 -4.85 -27.85
N GLU A 206 0.84 -5.29 -29.01
CA GLU A 206 0.31 -4.89 -30.33
C GLU A 206 -1.10 -5.43 -30.59
N ASP A 207 -1.43 -6.60 -30.06
CA ASP A 207 -2.73 -7.28 -30.22
C ASP A 207 -3.80 -6.75 -29.24
N THR A 208 -3.48 -5.75 -28.45
CA THR A 208 -4.44 -5.15 -27.51
C THR A 208 -5.67 -4.66 -28.23
N HIS A 209 -6.84 -5.12 -27.77
CA HIS A 209 -8.13 -4.71 -28.36
C HIS A 209 -8.29 -3.18 -28.40
N PRO A 210 -8.77 -2.58 -29.51
CA PRO A 210 -8.84 -1.14 -29.66
C PRO A 210 -9.67 -0.42 -28.56
N ALA A 211 -10.70 -1.07 -28.04
CA ALA A 211 -11.48 -0.51 -26.92
C ALA A 211 -10.66 -0.39 -25.63
N VAL A 212 -9.86 -1.43 -25.31
CA VAL A 212 -8.99 -1.45 -24.14
C VAL A 212 -7.89 -0.40 -24.30
N ARG A 213 -7.26 -0.32 -25.49
CA ARG A 213 -6.25 0.70 -25.81
C ARG A 213 -6.80 2.12 -25.63
N ARG A 214 -8.02 2.38 -26.15
CA ARG A 214 -8.69 3.68 -25.97
C ARG A 214 -9.03 3.98 -24.51
N ALA A 215 -9.50 2.98 -23.76
CA ALA A 215 -9.79 3.14 -22.33
C ALA A 215 -8.51 3.49 -21.54
N ARG A 216 -7.40 2.79 -21.81
CA ARG A 216 -6.09 3.06 -21.21
C ARG A 216 -5.59 4.47 -21.53
N GLN A 217 -5.64 4.86 -22.81
CA GLN A 217 -5.26 6.22 -23.22
C GLN A 217 -6.10 7.31 -22.55
N ARG A 218 -7.41 7.07 -22.36
CA ARG A 218 -8.28 8.01 -21.62
C ARG A 218 -7.88 8.10 -20.14
N ALA A 219 -7.57 6.96 -19.51
CA ALA A 219 -7.12 6.93 -18.14
C ALA A 219 -5.77 7.66 -17.96
N GLU A 220 -4.82 7.40 -18.84
CA GLU A 220 -3.53 8.09 -18.88
C GLU A 220 -3.68 9.61 -19.07
N ARG A 221 -4.52 10.04 -20.01
CA ARG A 221 -4.81 11.48 -20.21
C ARG A 221 -5.41 12.12 -18.95
N ARG A 222 -6.35 11.43 -18.28
CA ARG A 222 -6.93 11.93 -17.02
C ARG A 222 -5.89 12.04 -15.91
N ALA A 223 -5.00 11.05 -15.80
CA ALA A 223 -3.89 11.09 -14.85
C ALA A 223 -2.96 12.28 -15.12
N TRP A 224 -2.57 12.50 -16.39
CA TRP A 224 -1.75 13.66 -16.78
C TRP A 224 -2.44 14.99 -16.52
N LEU A 225 -3.76 15.10 -16.78
CA LEU A 225 -4.54 16.29 -16.44
C LEU A 225 -4.54 16.54 -14.93
N GLY A 226 -4.63 15.47 -14.10
CA GLY A 226 -4.53 15.58 -12.64
C GLY A 226 -3.16 16.11 -12.20
N VAL A 227 -2.08 15.58 -12.78
CA VAL A 227 -0.72 16.03 -12.51
C VAL A 227 -0.53 17.50 -12.93
N ALA A 228 -1.02 17.89 -14.11
CA ALA A 228 -0.95 19.27 -14.58
C ALA A 228 -1.73 20.24 -13.68
N ALA A 229 -2.93 19.85 -13.24
CA ALA A 229 -3.73 20.63 -12.30
C ALA A 229 -3.01 20.80 -10.94
N ALA A 230 -2.44 19.73 -10.40
CA ALA A 230 -1.66 19.79 -9.17
C ALA A 230 -0.44 20.73 -9.32
N ALA A 231 0.28 20.64 -10.43
CA ALA A 231 1.40 21.52 -10.71
C ALA A 231 0.98 23.00 -10.79
N LEU A 232 -0.15 23.30 -11.43
CA LEU A 232 -0.70 24.66 -11.48
C LEU A 232 -1.07 25.20 -10.09
N VAL A 233 -1.65 24.36 -9.22
CA VAL A 233 -1.94 24.75 -7.82
C VAL A 233 -0.65 25.09 -7.07
N VAL A 234 0.38 24.25 -7.19
CA VAL A 234 1.67 24.50 -6.56
C VAL A 234 2.30 25.83 -7.07
N LEU A 235 2.24 26.07 -8.37
CA LEU A 235 2.73 27.32 -8.96
C LEU A 235 1.95 28.54 -8.46
N ALA A 236 0.63 28.44 -8.37
CA ALA A 236 -0.22 29.52 -7.85
C ALA A 236 0.07 29.83 -6.37
N LEU A 237 0.25 28.78 -5.53
CA LEU A 237 0.62 28.93 -4.14
C LEU A 237 2.00 29.61 -4.00
N ASN A 238 2.99 29.18 -4.77
CA ASN A 238 4.31 29.79 -4.78
C ASN A 238 4.28 31.27 -5.25
N ALA A 239 3.47 31.57 -6.26
CA ALA A 239 3.29 32.94 -6.74
C ALA A 239 2.62 33.81 -5.67
N GLY A 240 1.59 33.29 -5.01
CA GLY A 240 0.91 33.95 -3.89
C GLY A 240 1.86 34.23 -2.71
N GLU A 241 2.66 33.23 -2.33
CA GLU A 241 3.66 33.39 -1.27
C GLU A 241 4.70 34.46 -1.61
N ARG A 242 5.20 34.45 -2.85
CA ARG A 242 6.12 35.49 -3.32
C ARG A 242 5.50 36.91 -3.30
N GLY A 243 4.22 36.99 -3.67
CA GLY A 243 3.47 38.26 -3.59
C GLY A 243 3.36 38.77 -2.16
N LEU A 244 2.96 37.88 -1.23
CA LEU A 244 2.87 38.22 0.19
C LEU A 244 4.24 38.63 0.80
N ARG A 245 5.30 37.91 0.43
CA ARG A 245 6.67 38.26 0.88
C ARG A 245 7.09 39.64 0.37
N ARG A 246 6.78 39.98 -0.88
CA ARG A 246 7.06 41.31 -1.43
C ARG A 246 6.29 42.42 -0.69
N GLN A 247 4.99 42.21 -0.47
CA GLN A 247 4.16 43.16 0.29
C GLN A 247 4.73 43.42 1.71
N ARG A 248 5.12 42.33 2.41
CA ARG A 248 5.72 42.42 3.74
C ARG A 248 7.07 43.14 3.71
N LEU A 249 7.88 42.91 2.67
CA LEU A 249 9.16 43.60 2.48
C LEU A 249 8.94 45.09 2.25
N ASP A 250 8.02 45.45 1.36
CA ASP A 250 7.69 46.85 1.07
C ASP A 250 7.15 47.59 2.31
N GLU A 251 6.30 46.90 3.10
CA GLU A 251 5.81 47.45 4.36
C GLU A 251 6.93 47.62 5.40
N ALA A 252 7.81 46.61 5.52
CA ALA A 252 8.97 46.72 6.42
C ALA A 252 9.92 47.86 6.01
N GLN A 253 10.16 48.04 4.71
CA GLN A 253 10.97 49.12 4.19
C GLN A 253 10.34 50.49 4.48
N ARG A 254 8.99 50.64 4.30
CA ARG A 254 8.30 51.89 4.66
C ARG A 254 8.43 52.20 6.15
N ARG A 255 8.17 51.20 7.02
CA ARG A 255 8.33 51.38 8.47
C ARG A 255 9.77 51.76 8.87
N LEU A 256 10.76 51.14 8.18
CA LEU A 256 12.16 51.48 8.41
C LEU A 256 12.45 52.90 8.00
N ALA A 257 11.95 53.36 6.85
CA ALA A 257 12.12 54.75 6.40
C ALA A 257 11.44 55.74 7.36
N GLU A 258 10.20 55.50 7.77
CA GLU A 258 9.47 56.34 8.76
C GLU A 258 10.22 56.41 10.09
N THR A 259 10.79 55.29 10.55
CA THR A 259 11.58 55.25 11.79
C THR A 259 12.88 56.03 11.66
N ALA A 260 13.56 55.90 10.52
CA ALA A 260 14.82 56.60 10.24
C ALA A 260 14.58 58.13 10.16
N GLU A 261 13.50 58.58 9.49
CA GLU A 261 13.11 60.00 9.43
C GLU A 261 12.76 60.54 10.82
N ALA A 262 12.02 59.76 11.64
CA ALA A 262 11.69 60.14 13.02
C ALA A 262 12.94 60.30 13.91
N ILE A 263 14.00 59.52 13.64
CA ILE A 263 15.29 59.63 14.36
C ILE A 263 16.14 60.80 13.85
N ALA A 264 16.18 60.99 12.54
CA ALA A 264 17.02 61.99 11.90
C ALA A 264 16.43 63.41 11.99
N GLY A 265 15.09 63.54 12.08
CA GLY A 265 14.39 64.82 12.02
C GLY A 265 14.32 65.44 10.61
N GLU A 266 14.84 64.74 9.60
CA GLU A 266 14.86 65.14 8.20
C GLU A 266 14.74 63.91 7.28
N PRO A 267 14.34 64.09 6.02
CA PRO A 267 14.24 62.95 5.06
C PRO A 267 15.57 62.25 4.85
N VAL A 268 15.61 60.92 5.03
CA VAL A 268 16.82 60.10 4.90
C VAL A 268 16.94 59.56 3.48
N PRO A 269 18.15 59.70 2.83
CA PRO A 269 18.36 59.13 1.50
C PRO A 269 18.16 57.60 1.48
N HIS A 270 17.53 57.09 0.42
CA HIS A 270 17.31 55.66 0.22
C HIS A 270 18.59 54.86 0.35
N GLY A 271 18.52 53.74 1.15
CA GLY A 271 19.65 52.85 1.42
C GLY A 271 20.49 53.21 2.64
N GLN A 272 20.22 54.33 3.32
CA GLN A 272 20.92 54.74 4.54
C GLN A 272 20.06 54.57 5.81
N GLU A 273 18.80 54.22 5.65
CA GLU A 273 17.82 54.06 6.73
C GLU A 273 18.27 53.03 7.76
N SER A 274 18.75 51.87 7.32
CA SER A 274 19.24 50.81 8.19
C SER A 274 20.46 51.22 9.01
N LEU A 275 21.40 51.93 8.40
CA LEU A 275 22.62 52.42 9.07
C LEU A 275 22.30 53.43 10.16
N LEU A 276 21.32 54.32 9.93
CA LEU A 276 20.88 55.29 10.91
C LEU A 276 20.19 54.66 12.09
N VAL A 277 19.26 53.75 11.83
CA VAL A 277 18.55 52.98 12.87
C VAL A 277 19.55 52.13 13.67
N GLU A 278 20.48 51.45 13.00
CA GLU A 278 21.50 50.62 13.64
C GLU A 278 22.47 51.45 14.53
N ARG A 279 22.79 52.66 14.15
CA ARG A 279 23.60 53.58 14.98
C ARG A 279 22.80 54.19 16.15
N ALA A 280 21.51 54.35 16.01
CA ALA A 280 20.66 54.88 17.06
C ALA A 280 20.26 53.85 18.12
N LEU A 281 20.17 52.57 17.75
CA LEU A 281 19.84 51.50 18.67
C LEU A 281 20.77 51.37 19.88
N PRO A 282 22.12 51.38 19.74
CA PRO A 282 23.02 51.31 20.89
C PRO A 282 22.87 52.48 21.85
N ARG A 283 22.66 53.71 21.31
CA ARG A 283 22.44 54.91 22.16
C ARG A 283 21.15 54.77 22.98
N ARG A 284 20.09 54.29 22.38
CA ARG A 284 18.82 54.03 23.10
C ARG A 284 18.95 52.90 24.09
N ASP A 285 19.71 51.89 23.79
CA ASP A 285 20.00 50.77 24.71
C ASP A 285 20.84 51.25 25.91
N GLU A 286 21.80 52.10 25.69
CA GLU A 286 22.56 52.75 26.79
C GLU A 286 21.68 53.64 27.63
N GLU A 287 20.78 54.46 27.03
CA GLU A 287 19.82 55.31 27.74
C GLU A 287 18.78 54.51 28.53
N THR A 288 18.35 53.36 28.03
CA THR A 288 17.33 52.52 28.68
C THR A 288 17.92 51.44 29.59
N ARG A 289 19.23 51.19 29.52
CA ARG A 289 19.95 50.20 30.33
C ARG A 289 19.75 50.39 31.84
N PRO A 290 19.91 51.61 32.41
CA PRO A 290 19.70 51.81 33.85
C PRO A 290 18.24 51.51 34.29
N PHE A 291 17.25 51.73 33.43
CA PHE A 291 15.86 51.39 33.73
C PHE A 291 15.61 49.87 33.59
N ARG A 292 16.28 49.22 32.66
CA ARG A 292 16.16 47.75 32.47
C ARG A 292 16.83 47.01 33.64
N ASP A 293 18.03 47.46 34.01
CA ASP A 293 18.78 46.88 35.14
C ASP A 293 18.08 47.12 36.47
N ALA A 294 17.33 48.24 36.63
CA ALA A 294 16.53 48.53 37.80
C ALA A 294 15.23 47.67 37.86
N LEU A 295 14.71 47.30 36.71
CA LEU A 295 13.45 46.50 36.63
C LEU A 295 13.69 44.98 36.70
N ASP A 296 14.83 44.48 36.29
CA ASP A 296 15.17 43.05 36.32
C ASP A 296 16.70 42.83 36.52
N PRO A 297 17.20 43.03 37.76
CA PRO A 297 18.65 42.92 38.06
C PRO A 297 19.24 41.54 37.80
N ASP A 298 18.38 40.48 37.80
CA ASP A 298 18.83 39.09 37.54
C ASP A 298 18.68 38.68 36.10
N GLY A 299 18.04 39.49 35.28
CA GLY A 299 17.79 39.25 33.85
C GLY A 299 16.93 38.04 33.53
N LEU A 300 15.91 38.20 32.69
CA LEU A 300 15.05 37.11 32.22
C LEU A 300 15.86 35.99 31.55
N GLU A 301 16.97 36.34 30.87
CA GLU A 301 17.86 35.37 30.22
C GLU A 301 18.61 34.51 31.22
N GLY A 302 19.07 35.08 32.34
CA GLY A 302 19.75 34.35 33.40
C GLY A 302 18.79 33.34 34.09
N ARG A 303 17.58 33.78 34.39
CA ARG A 303 16.52 32.90 34.96
C ARG A 303 16.13 31.81 33.98
N LEU A 304 16.02 32.10 32.69
CA LEU A 304 15.75 31.11 31.65
C LEU A 304 16.86 30.06 31.59
N ALA A 305 18.13 30.49 31.57
CA ALA A 305 19.26 29.60 31.55
C ALA A 305 19.32 28.67 32.78
N GLN A 306 19.00 29.18 33.96
CA GLN A 306 18.91 28.38 35.19
C GLN A 306 17.78 27.32 35.10
N VAL A 307 16.59 27.69 34.65
CA VAL A 307 15.47 26.73 34.49
C VAL A 307 15.81 25.64 33.48
N LEU A 308 16.44 25.99 32.37
CA LEU A 308 16.90 25.04 31.34
C LEU A 308 17.98 24.09 31.85
N ALA A 309 18.95 24.61 32.62
CA ALA A 309 20.01 23.79 33.22
C ALA A 309 19.46 22.77 34.20
N GLU A 310 18.52 23.18 35.06
CA GLU A 310 17.88 22.26 36.01
C GLU A 310 17.03 21.20 35.33
N ALA A 311 16.25 21.58 34.31
CA ALA A 311 15.48 20.61 33.53
C ALA A 311 16.39 19.57 32.84
N THR A 312 17.49 20.04 32.25
CA THR A 312 18.48 19.16 31.60
C THR A 312 19.12 18.20 32.62
N THR A 313 19.50 18.70 33.78
CA THR A 313 20.12 17.90 34.86
C THR A 313 19.23 16.79 35.36
N LEU A 314 17.92 17.03 35.40
CA LEU A 314 16.93 16.07 35.88
C LEU A 314 16.31 15.22 34.76
N GLY A 315 16.71 15.39 33.51
CA GLY A 315 16.17 14.67 32.37
C GLY A 315 14.70 15.00 32.06
N VAL A 316 14.27 16.20 32.37
CA VAL A 316 12.91 16.70 32.11
C VAL A 316 12.81 17.22 30.68
N GLU A 317 11.84 16.73 29.94
CA GLU A 317 11.55 17.20 28.58
C GLU A 317 10.45 18.26 28.63
N MET A 318 10.83 19.53 28.35
CA MET A 318 9.89 20.64 28.36
C MET A 318 9.25 20.81 26.98
N THR A 319 7.92 20.87 26.92
CA THR A 319 7.15 21.10 25.69
C THR A 319 6.73 22.58 25.55
N LYS A 320 6.54 23.25 26.68
CA LYS A 320 6.18 24.66 26.72
C LYS A 320 6.77 25.33 27.93
N LEU A 321 7.40 26.49 27.72
CA LEU A 321 7.91 27.33 28.79
C LEU A 321 7.40 28.75 28.59
N GLY A 322 6.76 29.30 29.60
CA GLY A 322 6.39 30.70 29.72
C GLY A 322 7.11 31.29 30.93
N LEU A 323 7.95 32.29 30.70
CA LEU A 323 8.70 32.98 31.74
C LEU A 323 8.44 34.48 31.63
N SER A 324 8.13 35.12 32.76
CA SER A 324 8.01 36.54 32.92
C SER A 324 8.69 36.96 34.20
N PRO A 325 8.93 38.27 34.45
CA PRO A 325 9.57 38.73 35.69
C PRO A 325 8.86 38.28 36.98
N VAL A 326 7.54 38.03 36.88
CA VAL A 326 6.65 37.70 38.07
C VAL A 326 6.03 36.32 38.02
N ALA A 327 6.14 35.59 36.90
CA ALA A 327 5.50 34.30 36.77
C ALA A 327 6.26 33.32 35.91
N ILE A 328 6.22 32.04 36.25
CA ILE A 328 6.76 30.93 35.47
C ILE A 328 5.67 29.90 35.19
N SER A 329 5.65 29.36 33.99
CA SER A 329 4.80 28.24 33.60
C SER A 329 5.61 27.26 32.76
N VAL A 330 5.74 26.01 33.25
CA VAL A 330 6.49 24.95 32.56
C VAL A 330 5.56 23.78 32.32
N GLN A 331 5.52 23.29 31.11
CA GLN A 331 4.78 22.07 30.75
C GLN A 331 5.76 21.09 30.10
N GLY A 332 5.62 19.80 30.42
CA GLY A 332 6.49 18.79 29.88
C GLY A 332 6.20 17.39 30.36
N SER A 333 7.15 16.51 30.13
CA SER A 333 7.16 15.13 30.63
C SER A 333 8.45 14.84 31.40
N ALA A 334 8.38 13.94 32.34
CA ALA A 334 9.52 13.54 33.16
C ALA A 334 9.63 12.00 33.26
N PRO A 335 10.80 11.45 33.59
CA PRO A 335 10.98 10.01 33.75
C PRO A 335 10.12 9.40 34.88
N SER A 336 9.83 10.16 35.92
CA SER A 336 8.98 9.72 37.04
C SER A 336 8.35 10.92 37.76
N ILE A 337 7.29 10.66 38.55
CA ILE A 337 6.64 11.68 39.41
C ILE A 337 7.63 12.27 40.40
N GLN A 338 8.53 11.47 40.94
CA GLN A 338 9.57 11.94 41.86
C GLN A 338 10.52 12.99 41.22
N VAL A 339 10.79 12.84 39.93
CA VAL A 339 11.59 13.83 39.17
C VAL A 339 10.83 15.12 38.98
N VAL A 340 9.49 15.08 38.77
CA VAL A 340 8.66 16.29 38.73
C VAL A 340 8.68 17.03 40.05
N GLU A 341 8.58 16.31 41.17
CA GLU A 341 8.66 16.92 42.50
C GLU A 341 10.04 17.52 42.78
N ALA A 342 11.11 16.80 42.42
CA ALA A 342 12.47 17.30 42.56
C ALA A 342 12.71 18.58 41.72
N PHE A 343 12.15 18.63 40.50
CA PHE A 343 12.22 19.82 39.67
C PHE A 343 11.44 21.00 40.26
N ALA A 344 10.24 20.76 40.79
CA ALA A 344 9.46 21.76 41.49
C ALA A 344 10.20 22.30 42.73
N GLU A 345 10.83 21.44 43.53
CA GLU A 345 11.64 21.82 44.67
C GLU A 345 12.85 22.72 44.29
N ARG A 346 13.54 22.39 43.23
CA ARG A 346 14.66 23.22 42.74
C ARG A 346 14.18 24.61 42.28
N LEU A 347 13.05 24.67 41.63
CA LEU A 347 12.44 25.95 41.24
C LEU A 347 12.03 26.77 42.48
N ARG A 348 11.51 26.12 43.54
CA ARG A 348 11.26 26.78 44.82
C ARG A 348 12.53 27.34 45.47
N GLY A 349 13.63 26.55 45.42
CA GLY A 349 14.93 27.00 45.90
C GLY A 349 15.49 28.20 45.14
N GLN A 350 15.01 28.48 43.90
CA GLN A 350 15.32 29.65 43.10
C GLN A 350 14.36 30.85 43.33
N GLY A 351 13.51 30.78 44.36
CA GLY A 351 12.61 31.86 44.71
C GLY A 351 11.23 31.84 44.00
N TRP A 352 10.89 30.74 43.37
CA TRP A 352 9.55 30.57 42.74
C TRP A 352 8.59 29.82 43.66
N SER A 353 7.41 30.39 43.88
CA SER A 353 6.30 29.68 44.57
C SER A 353 5.59 28.81 43.54
N VAL A 354 6.01 27.54 43.42
CA VAL A 354 5.55 26.62 42.33
C VAL A 354 4.50 25.65 42.84
N GLN A 355 3.40 25.54 42.11
CA GLN A 355 2.38 24.48 42.23
C GLN A 355 2.54 23.49 41.08
N SER A 356 2.50 22.18 41.35
CA SER A 356 2.58 21.12 40.38
C SER A 356 1.22 20.47 40.18
N GLU A 357 0.83 20.30 38.92
CA GLU A 357 -0.31 19.52 38.47
C GLU A 357 0.18 18.39 37.56
N THR A 358 -0.26 17.17 37.80
CA THR A 358 0.07 16.02 36.95
C THR A 358 -1.19 15.54 36.24
N PRO A 359 -1.48 16.07 35.04
CA PRO A 359 -2.76 15.83 34.35
C PRO A 359 -2.92 14.43 33.76
N GLY A 360 -1.83 13.64 33.67
CA GLY A 360 -1.88 12.28 33.09
C GLY A 360 -0.54 11.72 32.71
N MET A 361 -0.59 10.67 31.88
CA MET A 361 0.59 10.04 31.29
C MET A 361 0.69 10.40 29.80
N ALA A 362 1.87 10.63 29.31
CA ALA A 362 2.15 10.76 27.86
C ALA A 362 2.01 9.40 27.16
N PRO A 363 1.88 9.36 25.83
CA PRO A 363 1.78 8.10 25.07
C PRO A 363 2.96 7.15 25.25
N ASP A 364 4.12 7.65 25.65
CA ASP A 364 5.35 6.92 25.97
C ASP A 364 5.40 6.39 27.42
N GLY A 365 4.32 6.55 28.19
CA GLY A 365 4.21 6.12 29.57
C GLY A 365 4.90 7.03 30.59
N ARG A 366 5.38 8.21 30.19
CA ARG A 366 5.98 9.20 31.10
C ARG A 366 4.92 10.10 31.72
N PRO A 367 5.01 10.46 33.00
CA PRO A 367 4.11 11.42 33.63
C PRO A 367 4.25 12.80 32.99
N GLN A 368 3.10 13.37 32.57
CA GLN A 368 3.02 14.75 32.14
C GLN A 368 2.84 15.66 33.34
N PHE A 369 3.40 16.84 33.28
CA PHE A 369 3.27 17.82 34.34
C PHE A 369 3.02 19.24 33.83
N ILE A 370 2.39 20.04 34.65
CA ILE A 370 2.25 21.48 34.47
C ILE A 370 2.69 22.11 35.80
N LEU A 371 3.77 22.89 35.74
CA LEU A 371 4.22 23.71 36.88
C LEU A 371 3.82 25.15 36.62
N LYS A 372 3.16 25.77 37.56
CA LYS A 372 2.84 27.19 37.55
C LYS A 372 3.39 27.81 38.80
N GLY A 373 4.12 28.89 38.66
CA GLY A 373 4.73 29.57 39.80
C GLY A 373 4.70 31.07 39.68
N MET A 374 4.74 31.74 40.81
CA MET A 374 4.94 33.18 40.90
C MET A 374 6.26 33.46 41.60
N ALA A 375 6.91 34.58 41.25
CA ALA A 375 8.11 35.01 41.97
C ALA A 375 7.71 35.29 43.45
N GLY A 376 8.37 34.60 44.37
CA GLY A 376 8.21 34.84 45.78
C GLY A 376 8.69 36.24 46.11
N HIS A 377 7.84 37.11 46.61
CA HIS A 377 8.28 38.31 47.25
C HIS A 377 9.00 37.89 48.55
N GLU A 378 10.30 38.00 48.59
CA GLU A 378 10.98 38.09 49.88
C GLU A 378 10.54 39.43 50.52
N GLY A 379 9.73 39.28 51.56
CA GLY A 379 9.32 40.40 52.42
C GLY A 379 10.43 40.80 53.41
#